data_77e2ab39132e6e049d80e018474104f1
#
_entry.id   77e2ab39132e6e049d80e018474104f1
#
_cell.length_a   1.000
_cell.length_b   1.000
_cell.length_c   1.000
_cell.angle_alpha   90.00
_cell.angle_beta   90.00
_cell.angle_gamma   90.00
#
_symmetry.space_group_name_H-M   'P 1'
#
loop_
_entity.id
_entity.type
_entity.pdbx_description
1 polymer ?
#
loop_
_entity_poly.entity_id
_entity_poly.type
_entity_poly.pdbx_seq_one_letter_code
_entity_poly.pdbx_strand_id
1 'polypeptide(L)'
;DYLIYTKEVIGNIYESYPIIPILIAILAVSVLAVWGMKRFLVPRHGEAPAGWKRGCVVLFLLACITGGYWLVDIKDADAVNNRYNSEMAKDGLYSLFSAFLKNELDYRDYYKTLPDADAAAFLAREFTADDTSVPDAASGSVKRRVRPSGEAIRPNVVVVVMESMGAEFLNECREDGANVTPCLSRLGKEGIFFPNTYATGTRSVRGLEAVSTSIPPLPGMSILRQEGNEHLQTIGSIFRDKGYDLKWIYGGYGYFDNMNYFFGNNGFQVLDRNSMDDSEVTHSTIWGVCDEDLFRRAVREADESFKSGSPFLQVVFTTSNHRPYTYPEGRIDIPSHTGRMGAVKYADYAVGAFVEEARSKPWFENTLFVFVADHGAGSAGKQTLNPETHRIFSIFYAP
;
A
#
# COMPACT_ATOMS: atom_id res chain seq x y z
N ASP A 1 12.90 0.98 0.35
CA ASP A 1 12.08 1.92 1.14
C ASP A 1 12.85 2.48 2.33
N TYR A 2 13.47 1.65 3.19
CA TYR A 2 14.17 2.11 4.41
C TYR A 2 15.23 3.20 4.19
N LEU A 3 15.91 3.20 3.06
CA LEU A 3 16.93 4.20 2.73
C LEU A 3 16.34 5.45 2.04
N ILE A 4 15.19 5.32 1.39
CA ILE A 4 14.55 6.41 0.65
C ILE A 4 13.62 7.20 1.61
N TYR A 5 12.82 6.49 2.40
CA TYR A 5 11.81 7.06 3.31
C TYR A 5 12.25 6.91 4.78
N THR A 6 13.50 7.28 5.05
CA THR A 6 14.12 7.10 6.37
C THR A 6 13.34 7.79 7.50
N LYS A 7 12.77 8.96 7.24
CA LYS A 7 12.00 9.72 8.22
C LYS A 7 10.74 8.98 8.65
N GLU A 8 9.96 8.46 7.69
CA GLU A 8 8.73 7.72 7.93
C GLU A 8 9.01 6.40 8.66
N VAL A 9 10.05 5.69 8.24
CA VAL A 9 10.45 4.43 8.87
C VAL A 9 10.90 4.64 10.31
N ILE A 10 11.78 5.60 10.58
CA ILE A 10 12.25 5.91 11.94
C ILE A 10 11.09 6.43 12.78
N GLY A 11 10.26 7.32 12.25
CA GLY A 11 9.09 7.85 12.93
C GLY A 11 8.11 6.73 13.33
N ASN A 12 7.77 5.85 12.40
CA ASN A 12 6.89 4.70 12.67
C ASN A 12 7.46 3.76 13.74
N ILE A 13 8.77 3.48 13.69
CA ILE A 13 9.43 2.67 14.72
C ILE A 13 9.34 3.36 16.07
N TYR A 14 9.58 4.66 16.15
CA TYR A 14 9.54 5.43 17.38
C TYR A 14 8.13 5.51 17.98
N GLU A 15 7.11 5.71 17.14
CA GLU A 15 5.70 5.76 17.56
C GLU A 15 5.15 4.37 17.96
N SER A 16 5.66 3.28 17.35
CA SER A 16 5.12 1.93 17.52
C SER A 16 5.80 1.12 18.62
N TYR A 17 7.04 1.46 19.02
CA TYR A 17 7.86 0.64 19.92
C TYR A 17 8.56 1.46 21.01
N PRO A 18 8.79 0.90 22.20
CA PRO A 18 9.56 1.55 23.26
C PRO A 18 11.08 1.51 22.94
N ILE A 19 11.52 2.27 21.95
CA ILE A 19 12.88 2.20 21.39
C ILE A 19 13.95 2.52 22.40
N ILE A 20 13.76 3.54 23.27
CA ILE A 20 14.77 3.94 24.26
C ILE A 20 15.13 2.80 25.22
N PRO A 21 14.16 2.11 25.89
CA PRO A 21 14.46 0.93 26.68
C PRO A 21 15.17 -0.19 25.92
N ILE A 22 14.76 -0.44 24.66
CA ILE A 22 15.38 -1.48 23.82
C ILE A 22 16.85 -1.13 23.53
N LEU A 23 17.16 0.09 23.15
CA LEU A 23 18.54 0.54 22.91
C LEU A 23 19.41 0.47 24.16
N ILE A 24 18.88 0.85 25.33
CA ILE A 24 19.57 0.72 26.61
C ILE A 24 19.88 -0.74 26.91
N ALA A 25 18.93 -1.65 26.71
CA ALA A 25 19.13 -3.08 26.92
C ALA A 25 20.21 -3.64 25.98
N ILE A 26 20.18 -3.29 24.69
CA ILE A 26 21.20 -3.70 23.71
C ILE A 26 22.57 -3.18 24.11
N LEU A 27 22.66 -1.90 24.51
CA LEU A 27 23.93 -1.31 24.95
C LEU A 27 24.48 -2.02 26.18
N ALA A 28 23.62 -2.29 27.17
CA ALA A 28 24.03 -3.00 28.40
C ALA A 28 24.54 -4.41 28.07
N VAL A 29 23.84 -5.18 27.25
CA VAL A 29 24.27 -6.50 26.80
C VAL A 29 25.59 -6.43 26.04
N SER A 30 25.75 -5.45 25.14
CA SER A 30 26.97 -5.25 24.38
C SER A 30 28.16 -4.92 25.27
N VAL A 31 27.97 -4.03 26.25
CA VAL A 31 29.02 -3.68 27.21
C VAL A 31 29.43 -4.90 28.05
N LEU A 32 28.44 -5.68 28.55
CA LEU A 32 28.69 -6.91 29.29
C LEU A 32 29.44 -7.95 28.44
N ALA A 33 29.04 -8.12 27.18
CA ALA A 33 29.72 -9.02 26.24
C ALA A 33 31.17 -8.61 25.98
N VAL A 34 31.44 -7.33 25.70
CA VAL A 34 32.79 -6.81 25.54
C VAL A 34 33.63 -6.94 26.81
N TRP A 35 33.04 -6.67 27.97
CA TRP A 35 33.70 -6.86 29.27
C TRP A 35 34.06 -8.33 29.50
N GLY A 36 33.10 -9.23 29.25
CA GLY A 36 33.31 -10.68 29.35
C GLY A 36 34.39 -11.19 28.40
N MET A 37 34.37 -10.77 27.15
CA MET A 37 35.43 -11.10 26.16
C MET A 37 36.80 -10.62 26.65
N LYS A 38 36.91 -9.38 27.08
CA LYS A 38 38.17 -8.82 27.58
C LYS A 38 38.64 -9.54 28.86
N ARG A 39 37.69 -9.94 29.74
CA ARG A 39 38.02 -10.56 31.04
C ARG A 39 38.44 -12.01 30.92
N PHE A 40 37.81 -12.77 30.00
CA PHE A 40 37.93 -14.23 29.96
C PHE A 40 38.59 -14.76 28.66
N LEU A 41 38.48 -14.06 27.53
CA LEU A 41 38.93 -14.57 26.22
C LEU A 41 40.21 -13.90 25.72
N VAL A 42 40.52 -12.65 26.13
CA VAL A 42 41.74 -11.96 25.69
C VAL A 42 42.87 -12.31 26.65
N PRO A 43 43.94 -12.98 26.18
CA PRO A 43 45.10 -13.26 26.99
C PRO A 43 45.75 -11.95 27.44
N ARG A 44 46.03 -11.82 28.76
CA ARG A 44 46.62 -10.58 29.33
C ARG A 44 48.08 -10.36 28.95
N HIS A 45 48.78 -11.37 28.53
CA HIS A 45 50.19 -11.35 28.17
C HIS A 45 50.41 -12.32 27.00
N GLY A 46 50.30 -11.87 25.80
CA GLY A 46 50.67 -12.60 24.60
C GLY A 46 51.51 -11.76 23.69
N GLU A 47 52.67 -12.28 23.25
CA GLU A 47 53.40 -11.65 22.16
C GLU A 47 52.52 -11.52 20.93
N ALA A 48 52.55 -10.36 20.29
CA ALA A 48 51.78 -10.15 19.05
C ALA A 48 52.20 -11.21 18.02
N PRO A 49 51.26 -11.94 17.40
CA PRO A 49 51.62 -12.96 16.43
C PRO A 49 52.47 -12.37 15.31
N ALA A 50 53.46 -13.15 14.85
CA ALA A 50 54.37 -12.75 13.78
C ALA A 50 53.60 -12.20 12.56
N GLY A 51 54.17 -11.20 11.88
CA GLY A 51 53.47 -10.49 10.78
C GLY A 51 52.90 -11.41 9.70
N TRP A 52 53.61 -12.49 9.36
CA TRP A 52 53.13 -13.47 8.39
C TRP A 52 51.83 -14.23 8.85
N LYS A 53 51.70 -14.54 10.14
CA LYS A 53 50.51 -15.17 10.70
C LYS A 53 49.29 -14.23 10.60
N ARG A 54 49.49 -12.93 10.84
CA ARG A 54 48.43 -11.91 10.62
C ARG A 54 48.02 -11.85 9.14
N GLY A 55 49.03 -11.88 8.23
CA GLY A 55 48.79 -11.95 6.78
C GLY A 55 47.92 -13.17 6.39
N CYS A 56 48.22 -14.36 6.92
CA CYS A 56 47.44 -15.57 6.67
C CYS A 56 46.01 -15.44 7.17
N VAL A 57 45.77 -14.86 8.35
CA VAL A 57 44.41 -14.63 8.87
C VAL A 57 43.64 -13.65 7.99
N VAL A 58 44.26 -12.55 7.55
CA VAL A 58 43.65 -11.59 6.63
C VAL A 58 43.27 -12.25 5.30
N LEU A 59 44.20 -13.01 4.71
CA LEU A 59 43.95 -13.76 3.46
C LEU A 59 42.85 -14.78 3.62
N PHE A 60 42.80 -15.50 4.74
CA PHE A 60 41.73 -16.44 5.05
C PHE A 60 40.36 -15.73 5.16
N LEU A 61 40.31 -14.61 5.87
CA LEU A 61 39.06 -13.81 5.98
C LEU A 61 38.61 -13.27 4.63
N LEU A 62 39.54 -12.77 3.81
CA LEU A 62 39.24 -12.33 2.44
C LEU A 62 38.73 -13.48 1.57
N ALA A 63 39.33 -14.66 1.69
CA ALA A 63 38.87 -15.86 0.97
C ALA A 63 37.47 -16.30 1.43
N CYS A 64 37.16 -16.24 2.74
CA CYS A 64 35.82 -16.49 3.28
C CYS A 64 34.80 -15.50 2.76
N ILE A 65 35.13 -14.19 2.74
CA ILE A 65 34.24 -13.15 2.22
C ILE A 65 33.96 -13.38 0.73
N THR A 66 35.03 -13.59 -0.05
CA THR A 66 34.93 -13.86 -1.51
C THR A 66 34.16 -15.14 -1.78
N GLY A 67 34.47 -16.21 -1.04
CA GLY A 67 33.75 -17.48 -1.14
C GLY A 67 32.28 -17.36 -0.79
N GLY A 68 31.96 -16.64 0.31
CA GLY A 68 30.57 -16.34 0.69
C GLY A 68 29.84 -15.57 -0.40
N TYR A 69 30.47 -14.59 -1.03
CA TYR A 69 29.85 -13.82 -2.13
C TYR A 69 29.48 -14.69 -3.34
N TRP A 70 30.29 -15.67 -3.68
CA TRP A 70 30.08 -16.54 -4.84
C TRP A 70 29.25 -17.81 -4.55
N LEU A 71 29.26 -18.28 -3.31
CA LEU A 71 28.68 -19.59 -2.96
C LEU A 71 27.35 -19.48 -2.21
N VAL A 72 27.02 -18.30 -1.62
CA VAL A 72 25.80 -18.12 -0.84
C VAL A 72 24.86 -17.21 -1.60
N ASP A 73 23.66 -17.71 -1.95
CA ASP A 73 22.57 -16.92 -2.50
C ASP A 73 21.41 -16.83 -1.48
N ILE A 74 20.70 -15.71 -1.48
CA ILE A 74 19.50 -15.53 -0.63
C ILE A 74 18.45 -16.62 -0.89
N LYS A 75 18.43 -17.19 -2.08
CA LYS A 75 17.55 -18.31 -2.46
C LYS A 75 17.83 -19.59 -1.68
N ASP A 76 19.02 -19.76 -1.12
CA ASP A 76 19.36 -20.93 -0.29
C ASP A 76 18.50 -20.98 0.98
N ALA A 77 18.05 -19.82 1.47
CA ALA A 77 17.12 -19.72 2.58
C ALA A 77 15.68 -20.15 2.22
N ASP A 78 15.34 -20.23 0.93
CA ASP A 78 14.02 -20.61 0.44
C ASP A 78 13.88 -22.15 0.25
N ALA A 79 14.81 -22.94 0.76
CA ALA A 79 14.80 -24.41 0.67
C ALA A 79 13.65 -25.08 1.46
N VAL A 80 12.89 -24.33 2.26
CA VAL A 80 11.76 -24.84 3.08
C VAL A 80 10.44 -24.36 2.48
N ASN A 81 9.47 -25.27 2.34
CA ASN A 81 8.13 -24.96 1.82
C ASN A 81 7.25 -24.15 2.80
N ASN A 82 7.85 -23.34 3.66
CA ASN A 82 7.16 -22.46 4.58
C ASN A 82 7.84 -21.10 4.56
N ARG A 83 7.18 -20.10 4.00
CA ARG A 83 7.72 -18.77 3.81
C ARG A 83 8.13 -18.09 5.12
N TYR A 84 7.41 -18.30 6.22
CA TYR A 84 7.83 -17.76 7.52
C TYR A 84 9.19 -18.29 7.95
N ASN A 85 9.43 -19.60 7.76
CA ASN A 85 10.71 -20.19 8.09
C ASN A 85 11.81 -19.69 7.15
N SER A 86 11.53 -19.53 5.87
CA SER A 86 12.46 -18.94 4.91
C SER A 86 12.84 -17.51 5.27
N GLU A 87 11.87 -16.67 5.64
CA GLU A 87 12.15 -15.29 6.05
C GLU A 87 12.92 -15.24 7.38
N MET A 88 12.67 -16.15 8.31
CA MET A 88 13.44 -16.27 9.55
C MET A 88 14.87 -16.78 9.35
N ALA A 89 15.11 -17.57 8.30
CA ALA A 89 16.43 -18.07 7.96
C ALA A 89 17.32 -17.02 7.28
N LYS A 90 16.72 -15.94 6.74
CA LYS A 90 17.45 -14.86 6.06
C LYS A 90 18.09 -13.93 7.08
N ASP A 91 19.38 -13.63 6.87
CA ASP A 91 20.05 -12.56 7.59
C ASP A 91 19.56 -11.19 7.09
N GLY A 92 19.14 -10.31 8.00
CA GLY A 92 18.53 -9.04 7.65
C GLY A 92 19.47 -8.08 6.90
N LEU A 93 20.76 -8.07 7.27
CA LEU A 93 21.76 -7.21 6.62
C LEU A 93 22.07 -7.73 5.21
N TYR A 94 22.28 -9.04 5.08
CA TYR A 94 22.49 -9.67 3.77
C TYR A 94 21.27 -9.46 2.86
N SER A 95 20.07 -9.63 3.38
CA SER A 95 18.82 -9.42 2.64
C SER A 95 18.67 -7.98 2.14
N LEU A 96 19.07 -6.99 2.96
CA LEU A 96 19.04 -5.57 2.58
C LEU A 96 19.95 -5.30 1.37
N PHE A 97 21.20 -5.75 1.44
CA PHE A 97 22.16 -5.55 0.33
C PHE A 97 21.78 -6.37 -0.90
N SER A 98 21.30 -7.60 -0.74
CA SER A 98 20.81 -8.41 -1.85
C SER A 98 19.62 -7.77 -2.56
N ALA A 99 18.66 -7.23 -1.80
CA ALA A 99 17.52 -6.53 -2.36
C ALA A 99 17.94 -5.24 -3.10
N PHE A 100 18.92 -4.52 -2.57
CA PHE A 100 19.45 -3.31 -3.22
C PHE A 100 20.14 -3.64 -4.56
N LEU A 101 20.98 -4.69 -4.59
CA LEU A 101 21.72 -5.08 -5.78
C LEU A 101 20.86 -5.77 -6.85
N LYS A 102 19.78 -6.46 -6.44
CA LYS A 102 18.87 -7.22 -7.32
C LYS A 102 17.55 -6.49 -7.55
N ASN A 103 17.52 -5.18 -7.43
CA ASN A 103 16.27 -4.39 -7.52
C ASN A 103 15.65 -4.37 -8.92
N GLU A 104 16.40 -4.72 -9.96
CA GLU A 104 15.90 -4.85 -11.32
C GLU A 104 15.56 -6.32 -11.62
N LEU A 105 14.31 -6.56 -12.01
CA LEU A 105 13.83 -7.88 -12.42
C LEU A 105 13.65 -7.87 -13.93
N ASP A 106 14.43 -8.67 -14.67
CA ASP A 106 14.07 -9.00 -16.03
C ASP A 106 12.84 -9.92 -15.99
N TYR A 107 11.74 -9.43 -16.56
CA TYR A 107 10.47 -10.14 -16.57
C TYR A 107 10.59 -11.54 -17.21
N ARG A 108 11.38 -11.66 -18.27
CA ARG A 108 11.57 -12.90 -19.04
C ARG A 108 12.29 -13.99 -18.26
N ASP A 109 13.08 -13.64 -17.27
CA ASP A 109 13.79 -14.60 -16.43
C ASP A 109 12.87 -15.33 -15.43
N TYR A 110 11.71 -14.72 -15.10
CA TYR A 110 10.82 -15.21 -14.06
C TYR A 110 9.48 -15.71 -14.59
N TYR A 111 9.06 -15.29 -15.78
CA TYR A 111 7.75 -15.58 -16.31
C TYR A 111 7.84 -16.19 -17.72
N LYS A 112 7.01 -17.20 -17.96
CA LYS A 112 6.80 -17.69 -19.32
C LYS A 112 6.06 -16.63 -20.11
N THR A 113 6.61 -16.24 -21.23
CA THR A 113 6.00 -15.29 -22.16
C THR A 113 5.40 -16.04 -23.36
N LEU A 114 4.37 -15.44 -23.97
CA LEU A 114 3.85 -15.86 -25.26
C LEU A 114 4.46 -15.00 -26.37
N PRO A 115 4.53 -15.49 -27.61
CA PRO A 115 4.77 -14.63 -28.76
C PRO A 115 3.76 -13.48 -28.80
N ASP A 116 4.19 -12.29 -29.16
CA ASP A 116 3.34 -11.06 -29.11
C ASP A 116 2.02 -11.22 -29.86
N ALA A 117 2.03 -11.91 -31.02
CA ALA A 117 0.82 -12.14 -31.80
C ALA A 117 -0.19 -13.05 -31.06
N ASP A 118 0.31 -14.09 -30.39
CA ASP A 118 -0.54 -15.00 -29.61
C ASP A 118 -1.10 -14.32 -28.36
N ALA A 119 -0.27 -13.48 -27.69
CA ALA A 119 -0.69 -12.67 -26.57
C ALA A 119 -1.78 -11.67 -26.97
N ALA A 120 -1.60 -10.98 -28.11
CA ALA A 120 -2.59 -10.04 -28.65
C ALA A 120 -3.92 -10.74 -28.99
N ALA A 121 -3.86 -11.92 -29.63
CA ALA A 121 -5.06 -12.71 -29.95
C ALA A 121 -5.79 -13.19 -28.68
N PHE A 122 -5.03 -13.64 -27.66
CA PHE A 122 -5.58 -14.05 -26.39
C PHE A 122 -6.29 -12.88 -25.68
N LEU A 123 -5.63 -11.73 -25.55
CA LEU A 123 -6.21 -10.53 -24.92
C LEU A 123 -7.45 -10.04 -25.66
N ALA A 124 -7.42 -10.01 -26.99
CA ALA A 124 -8.57 -9.62 -27.79
C ALA A 124 -9.79 -10.51 -27.51
N ARG A 125 -9.59 -11.81 -27.39
CA ARG A 125 -10.65 -12.76 -27.04
C ARG A 125 -11.21 -12.53 -25.65
N GLU A 126 -10.34 -12.40 -24.65
CA GLU A 126 -10.74 -12.25 -23.24
C GLU A 126 -11.45 -10.90 -22.99
N PHE A 127 -11.10 -9.86 -23.74
CA PHE A 127 -11.71 -8.53 -23.59
C PHE A 127 -12.90 -8.27 -24.51
N THR A 128 -13.29 -9.21 -25.36
CA THR A 128 -14.48 -9.09 -26.20
C THR A 128 -15.67 -9.73 -25.49
N ALA A 129 -16.77 -8.99 -25.41
CA ALA A 129 -18.06 -9.45 -24.91
C ALA A 129 -19.18 -8.93 -25.82
N ASP A 130 -20.44 -9.29 -25.55
CA ASP A 130 -21.58 -8.90 -26.40
C ASP A 130 -21.72 -7.39 -26.55
N ASP A 131 -21.36 -6.62 -25.51
CA ASP A 131 -21.39 -5.16 -25.47
C ASP A 131 -20.01 -4.51 -25.65
N THR A 132 -18.95 -5.29 -25.75
CA THR A 132 -17.57 -4.80 -25.71
C THR A 132 -16.76 -5.33 -26.90
N SER A 133 -16.02 -4.46 -27.56
CA SER A 133 -15.11 -4.83 -28.65
C SER A 133 -13.72 -4.22 -28.44
N VAL A 134 -12.68 -4.87 -28.96
CA VAL A 134 -11.29 -4.39 -29.01
C VAL A 134 -11.00 -3.92 -30.45
N PRO A 135 -11.08 -2.61 -30.75
CA PRO A 135 -11.00 -2.11 -32.14
C PRO A 135 -9.68 -2.39 -32.84
N ASP A 136 -8.59 -2.42 -32.08
CA ASP A 136 -7.21 -2.62 -32.58
C ASP A 136 -6.56 -3.83 -31.91
N ALA A 137 -7.21 -4.98 -32.06
CA ALA A 137 -6.74 -6.23 -31.47
C ALA A 137 -5.38 -6.69 -32.01
N ALA A 138 -5.07 -6.39 -33.28
CA ALA A 138 -3.84 -6.82 -33.94
C ALA A 138 -2.58 -6.12 -33.38
N SER A 139 -2.73 -4.92 -32.84
CA SER A 139 -1.62 -4.19 -32.20
C SER A 139 -1.35 -4.62 -30.76
N GLY A 140 -2.10 -5.59 -30.21
CA GLY A 140 -2.04 -5.94 -28.79
C GLY A 140 -2.69 -4.91 -27.87
N SER A 141 -3.47 -3.97 -28.44
CA SER A 141 -4.19 -2.95 -27.68
C SER A 141 -5.23 -3.57 -26.76
N VAL A 142 -5.26 -3.13 -25.51
CA VAL A 142 -6.29 -3.46 -24.53
C VAL A 142 -7.42 -2.43 -24.47
N LYS A 143 -7.40 -1.43 -25.38
CA LYS A 143 -8.46 -0.42 -25.48
C LYS A 143 -9.76 -1.09 -25.90
N ARG A 144 -10.81 -0.85 -25.13
CA ARG A 144 -12.12 -1.43 -25.36
C ARG A 144 -13.13 -0.35 -25.74
N ARG A 145 -14.01 -0.68 -26.66
CA ARG A 145 -15.19 0.12 -26.94
C ARG A 145 -16.40 -0.60 -26.36
N VAL A 146 -16.96 -0.01 -25.30
CA VAL A 146 -18.21 -0.49 -24.69
C VAL A 146 -19.38 0.20 -25.37
N ARG A 147 -20.40 -0.56 -25.74
CA ARG A 147 -21.67 -0.03 -26.26
C ARG A 147 -22.59 0.29 -25.10
N PRO A 148 -22.89 1.56 -24.82
CA PRO A 148 -23.78 1.91 -23.72
C PRO A 148 -25.20 1.43 -23.99
N SER A 149 -25.87 0.92 -22.96
CA SER A 149 -27.30 0.62 -22.98
C SER A 149 -27.99 1.70 -22.13
N GLY A 150 -28.60 2.69 -22.76
CA GLY A 150 -29.33 3.77 -22.09
C GLY A 150 -28.68 5.15 -22.22
N GLU A 151 -29.26 6.12 -21.54
CA GLU A 151 -28.79 7.49 -21.52
C GLU A 151 -27.50 7.62 -20.68
N ALA A 152 -26.59 8.48 -21.14
CA ALA A 152 -25.37 8.74 -20.39
C ALA A 152 -25.66 9.53 -19.12
N ILE A 153 -25.35 8.97 -17.98
CA ILE A 153 -25.39 9.65 -16.69
C ILE A 153 -24.00 10.25 -16.40
N ARG A 154 -23.95 11.34 -15.63
CA ARG A 154 -22.73 12.01 -15.20
C ARG A 154 -22.75 12.26 -13.69
N PRO A 155 -22.75 11.22 -12.87
CA PRO A 155 -22.67 11.40 -11.43
C PRO A 155 -21.29 11.92 -11.03
N ASN A 156 -21.21 12.62 -9.92
CA ASN A 156 -19.94 12.78 -9.22
C ASN A 156 -19.44 11.41 -8.76
N VAL A 157 -18.16 11.27 -8.58
CA VAL A 157 -17.56 10.01 -8.14
C VAL A 157 -16.59 10.27 -6.99
N VAL A 158 -16.74 9.54 -5.90
CA VAL A 158 -15.80 9.54 -4.79
C VAL A 158 -15.29 8.10 -4.60
N VAL A 159 -14.03 7.88 -4.86
CA VAL A 159 -13.35 6.61 -4.64
C VAL A 159 -12.57 6.72 -3.34
N VAL A 160 -13.00 6.03 -2.30
CA VAL A 160 -12.30 5.92 -1.03
C VAL A 160 -11.45 4.66 -1.07
N VAL A 161 -10.14 4.86 -1.16
CA VAL A 161 -9.15 3.79 -1.07
C VAL A 161 -8.77 3.63 0.40
N MET A 162 -9.12 2.50 1.00
CA MET A 162 -8.97 2.26 2.43
C MET A 162 -7.70 1.49 2.74
N GLU A 163 -6.81 2.09 3.51
CA GLU A 163 -5.53 1.53 3.93
C GLU A 163 -5.70 0.17 4.63
N SER A 164 -5.07 -0.88 4.08
CA SER A 164 -4.99 -2.24 4.66
C SER A 164 -6.34 -2.84 5.11
N MET A 165 -7.44 -2.46 4.49
CA MET A 165 -8.78 -2.88 4.88
C MET A 165 -9.15 -4.21 4.21
N GLY A 166 -8.57 -5.32 4.69
CA GLY A 166 -8.87 -6.66 4.19
C GLY A 166 -10.32 -7.09 4.43
N ALA A 167 -10.81 -8.02 3.62
CA ALA A 167 -12.18 -8.55 3.75
C ALA A 167 -12.43 -9.24 5.11
N GLU A 168 -11.39 -9.73 5.77
CA GLU A 168 -11.45 -10.35 7.09
C GLU A 168 -11.99 -9.42 8.19
N PHE A 169 -11.98 -8.11 7.95
CA PHE A 169 -12.52 -7.13 8.91
C PHE A 169 -14.01 -6.83 8.70
N LEU A 170 -14.55 -7.16 7.55
CA LEU A 170 -15.99 -6.96 7.33
C LEU A 170 -16.83 -7.92 8.19
N ASN A 171 -17.88 -7.42 8.81
CA ASN A 171 -18.76 -8.22 9.63
C ASN A 171 -19.33 -9.44 8.88
N GLU A 172 -19.62 -9.28 7.59
CA GLU A 172 -20.12 -10.32 6.68
C GLU A 172 -19.11 -11.45 6.42
N CYS A 173 -17.82 -11.18 6.64
CA CYS A 173 -16.71 -12.12 6.42
C CYS A 173 -16.16 -12.68 7.72
N ARG A 174 -16.69 -12.29 8.89
CA ARG A 174 -16.20 -12.69 10.21
C ARG A 174 -17.00 -13.85 10.79
N GLU A 175 -16.29 -14.82 11.33
CA GLU A 175 -16.88 -15.98 12.00
C GLU A 175 -17.10 -15.76 13.51
N ASP A 176 -16.37 -14.79 14.11
CA ASP A 176 -16.43 -14.51 15.56
C ASP A 176 -17.63 -13.65 15.98
N GLY A 177 -18.41 -13.15 15.04
CA GLY A 177 -19.61 -12.32 15.28
C GLY A 177 -19.30 -10.91 15.82
N ALA A 178 -18.05 -10.49 15.85
CA ALA A 178 -17.70 -9.14 16.30
C ALA A 178 -18.18 -8.07 15.30
N ASN A 179 -18.85 -7.05 15.82
CA ASN A 179 -19.37 -5.93 15.03
C ASN A 179 -18.31 -4.82 14.92
N VAL A 180 -17.39 -4.94 13.98
CA VAL A 180 -16.24 -4.03 13.81
C VAL A 180 -16.48 -3.02 12.71
N THR A 181 -17.23 -3.38 11.66
CA THR A 181 -17.48 -2.55 10.49
C THR A 181 -18.98 -2.34 10.20
N PRO A 182 -19.74 -1.79 11.15
CA PRO A 182 -21.19 -1.63 10.97
C PRO A 182 -21.57 -0.66 9.86
N CYS A 183 -20.76 0.38 9.60
CA CYS A 183 -21.07 1.37 8.57
C CYS A 183 -20.84 0.80 7.18
N LEU A 184 -19.70 0.14 6.94
CA LEU A 184 -19.43 -0.55 5.67
C LEU A 184 -20.45 -1.66 5.40
N SER A 185 -20.83 -2.43 6.43
CA SER A 185 -21.88 -3.45 6.31
C SER A 185 -23.22 -2.86 5.90
N ARG A 186 -23.60 -1.70 6.45
CA ARG A 186 -24.81 -0.98 6.05
C ARG A 186 -24.72 -0.53 4.60
N LEU A 187 -23.63 0.14 4.21
CA LEU A 187 -23.42 0.61 2.85
C LEU A 187 -23.41 -0.53 1.83
N GLY A 188 -22.84 -1.68 2.19
CA GLY A 188 -22.88 -2.87 1.35
C GLY A 188 -24.28 -3.45 1.14
N LYS A 189 -25.19 -3.29 2.12
CA LYS A 189 -26.59 -3.71 2.01
C LYS A 189 -27.45 -2.71 1.23
N GLU A 190 -27.12 -1.42 1.32
CA GLU A 190 -27.81 -0.33 0.62
C GLU A 190 -27.31 -0.15 -0.83
N GLY A 191 -26.11 -0.66 -1.15
CA GLY A 191 -25.46 -0.57 -2.45
C GLY A 191 -25.17 -1.92 -3.10
N ILE A 192 -24.11 -1.97 -3.92
CA ILE A 192 -23.63 -3.20 -4.53
C ILE A 192 -22.34 -3.61 -3.81
N PHE A 193 -22.36 -4.78 -3.20
CA PHE A 193 -21.24 -5.35 -2.46
C PHE A 193 -20.53 -6.45 -3.24
N PHE A 194 -19.23 -6.34 -3.42
CA PHE A 194 -18.37 -7.33 -4.05
C PHE A 194 -17.45 -7.99 -3.01
N PRO A 195 -17.87 -9.11 -2.40
CA PRO A 195 -17.11 -9.78 -1.33
C PRO A 195 -15.89 -10.56 -1.84
N ASN A 196 -15.84 -10.84 -3.13
CA ASN A 196 -14.79 -11.63 -3.79
C ASN A 196 -13.89 -10.75 -4.65
N THR A 197 -13.47 -9.62 -4.09
CA THR A 197 -12.47 -8.73 -4.69
C THR A 197 -11.09 -9.11 -4.14
N TYR A 198 -10.07 -9.05 -4.98
CA TYR A 198 -8.70 -9.40 -4.59
C TYR A 198 -7.74 -8.27 -4.95
N ALA A 199 -6.89 -7.90 -4.00
CA ALA A 199 -5.83 -6.94 -4.22
C ALA A 199 -4.74 -7.53 -5.13
N THR A 200 -4.16 -6.70 -5.96
CA THR A 200 -3.08 -7.07 -6.89
C THR A 200 -1.73 -7.19 -6.21
N GLY A 201 -1.63 -6.82 -4.95
CA GLY A 201 -0.40 -6.87 -4.15
C GLY A 201 -0.69 -6.70 -2.67
N THR A 202 0.38 -6.55 -1.89
CA THR A 202 0.34 -6.50 -0.42
C THR A 202 0.83 -5.16 0.12
N ARG A 203 0.89 -4.13 -0.72
CA ARG A 203 1.33 -2.76 -0.39
C ARG A 203 0.49 -1.73 -1.09
N SER A 204 0.32 -0.58 -0.46
CA SER A 204 -0.49 0.53 -0.93
C SER A 204 -0.12 0.98 -2.35
N VAL A 205 1.18 1.07 -2.66
CA VAL A 205 1.64 1.44 -4.01
C VAL A 205 1.12 0.51 -5.12
N ARG A 206 0.87 -0.77 -4.80
CA ARG A 206 0.29 -1.74 -5.75
C ARG A 206 -1.23 -1.62 -5.84
N GLY A 207 -1.90 -1.39 -4.72
CA GLY A 207 -3.33 -1.12 -4.71
C GLY A 207 -3.67 0.16 -5.47
N LEU A 208 -2.90 1.22 -5.25
CA LEU A 208 -3.06 2.49 -5.97
C LEU A 208 -2.79 2.35 -7.48
N GLU A 209 -1.76 1.57 -7.87
CA GLU A 209 -1.50 1.21 -9.26
C GLU A 209 -2.73 0.56 -9.89
N ALA A 210 -3.29 -0.46 -9.23
CA ALA A 210 -4.46 -1.18 -9.74
C ALA A 210 -5.70 -0.30 -9.85
N VAL A 211 -6.02 0.48 -8.81
CA VAL A 211 -7.20 1.36 -8.78
C VAL A 211 -7.09 2.47 -9.82
N SER A 212 -5.91 3.04 -10.01
CA SER A 212 -5.73 4.18 -10.92
C SER A 212 -5.54 3.80 -12.38
N THR A 213 -4.88 2.67 -12.68
CA THR A 213 -4.48 2.29 -14.04
C THR A 213 -5.20 1.07 -14.59
N SER A 214 -5.81 0.25 -13.72
CA SER A 214 -6.38 -1.07 -14.07
C SER A 214 -5.35 -2.03 -14.70
N ILE A 215 -4.07 -1.83 -14.45
CA ILE A 215 -3.00 -2.71 -14.95
C ILE A 215 -2.91 -3.93 -14.01
N PRO A 216 -2.83 -5.15 -14.56
CA PRO A 216 -2.55 -6.34 -13.77
C PRO A 216 -1.22 -6.22 -13.01
N PRO A 217 -1.04 -6.93 -11.89
CA PRO A 217 0.19 -6.86 -11.13
C PRO A 217 1.39 -7.30 -11.98
N LEU A 218 2.35 -6.41 -12.12
CA LEU A 218 3.61 -6.69 -12.79
C LEU A 218 4.71 -6.93 -11.74
N PRO A 219 5.67 -7.82 -12.00
CA PRO A 219 6.82 -7.97 -11.12
C PRO A 219 7.69 -6.71 -11.14
N GLY A 220 8.57 -6.59 -10.15
CA GLY A 220 9.48 -5.45 -10.04
C GLY A 220 8.85 -4.22 -9.38
N MET A 221 9.23 -3.03 -9.82
CA MET A 221 8.80 -1.76 -9.24
C MET A 221 7.38 -1.38 -9.72
N SER A 222 6.56 -0.82 -8.82
CA SER A 222 5.25 -0.28 -9.22
C SER A 222 5.39 0.85 -10.23
N ILE A 223 4.42 0.97 -11.14
CA ILE A 223 4.34 2.05 -12.13
C ILE A 223 4.39 3.43 -11.45
N LEU A 224 3.81 3.60 -10.28
CA LEU A 224 3.86 4.88 -9.55
C LEU A 224 5.29 5.35 -9.30
N ARG A 225 6.25 4.42 -9.20
CA ARG A 225 7.65 4.68 -8.86
C ARG A 225 8.61 4.54 -10.05
N GLN A 226 8.10 4.16 -11.22
CA GLN A 226 8.92 4.06 -12.42
C GLN A 226 9.11 5.42 -13.08
N GLU A 227 10.21 5.58 -13.82
CA GLU A 227 10.41 6.71 -14.72
C GLU A 227 9.44 6.62 -15.91
N GLY A 228 9.00 7.75 -16.44
CA GLY A 228 8.09 7.80 -17.57
C GLY A 228 6.64 7.42 -17.24
N ASN A 229 6.25 7.62 -15.98
CA ASN A 229 4.90 7.32 -15.50
C ASN A 229 3.91 8.50 -15.64
N GLU A 230 4.29 9.51 -16.41
CA GLU A 230 3.46 10.68 -16.74
C GLU A 230 2.55 10.41 -17.93
N HIS A 231 1.43 11.11 -17.96
CA HIS A 231 0.48 11.11 -19.10
C HIS A 231 -0.04 9.71 -19.48
N LEU A 232 -0.14 8.82 -18.51
CA LEU A 232 -0.70 7.50 -18.69
C LEU A 232 -2.23 7.55 -18.86
N GLN A 233 -2.78 6.50 -19.45
CA GLN A 233 -4.21 6.30 -19.41
C GLN A 233 -4.62 5.77 -18.04
N THR A 234 -5.18 6.66 -17.23
CA THR A 234 -5.65 6.36 -15.87
C THR A 234 -7.15 6.60 -15.78
N ILE A 235 -7.77 6.18 -14.65
CA ILE A 235 -9.15 6.56 -14.35
C ILE A 235 -9.30 8.09 -14.45
N GLY A 236 -8.31 8.86 -13.98
CA GLY A 236 -8.31 10.33 -14.06
C GLY A 236 -8.39 10.83 -15.50
N SER A 237 -7.58 10.29 -16.41
CA SER A 237 -7.60 10.73 -17.81
C SER A 237 -8.97 10.52 -18.47
N ILE A 238 -9.64 9.39 -18.16
CA ILE A 238 -10.98 9.08 -18.69
C ILE A 238 -12.02 10.10 -18.20
N PHE A 239 -11.99 10.48 -16.92
CA PHE A 239 -12.92 11.45 -16.36
C PHE A 239 -12.59 12.88 -16.78
N ARG A 240 -11.31 13.26 -16.88
CA ARG A 240 -10.87 14.56 -17.39
C ARG A 240 -11.39 14.79 -18.80
N ASP A 241 -11.27 13.79 -19.69
CA ASP A 241 -11.76 13.89 -21.08
C ASP A 241 -13.29 14.07 -21.17
N LYS A 242 -13.99 13.81 -20.06
CA LYS A 242 -15.44 14.06 -19.88
C LYS A 242 -15.73 15.37 -19.13
N GLY A 243 -14.73 16.18 -18.81
CA GLY A 243 -14.88 17.49 -18.18
C GLY A 243 -15.08 17.44 -16.65
N TYR A 244 -14.61 16.40 -16.00
CA TYR A 244 -14.63 16.31 -14.53
C TYR A 244 -13.48 17.09 -13.89
N ASP A 245 -13.73 17.66 -12.72
CA ASP A 245 -12.70 18.14 -11.81
C ASP A 245 -12.09 16.94 -11.07
N LEU A 246 -10.76 16.80 -11.11
CA LEU A 246 -10.05 15.64 -10.62
C LEU A 246 -9.24 15.99 -9.38
N LYS A 247 -9.50 15.32 -8.26
CA LYS A 247 -8.76 15.53 -7.03
C LYS A 247 -8.22 14.21 -6.46
N TRP A 248 -6.93 14.20 -6.16
CA TRP A 248 -6.26 13.19 -5.36
C TRP A 248 -6.10 13.75 -3.94
N ILE A 249 -6.76 13.15 -2.96
CA ILE A 249 -6.81 13.62 -1.58
C ILE A 249 -6.18 12.55 -0.69
N TYR A 250 -5.07 12.87 -0.06
CA TYR A 250 -4.31 11.93 0.76
C TYR A 250 -4.05 12.50 2.16
N GLY A 251 -4.33 11.71 3.19
CA GLY A 251 -4.08 12.10 4.58
C GLY A 251 -2.62 12.27 4.93
N GLY A 252 -1.72 11.58 4.24
CA GLY A 252 -0.29 11.60 4.46
C GLY A 252 0.48 12.53 3.54
N TYR A 253 1.81 12.36 3.53
CA TYR A 253 2.72 13.13 2.69
C TYR A 253 2.93 12.41 1.35
N GLY A 254 2.42 12.96 0.28
CA GLY A 254 2.35 12.28 -1.02
C GLY A 254 3.68 12.16 -1.78
N TYR A 255 4.81 12.67 -1.25
CA TYR A 255 6.14 12.30 -1.76
C TYR A 255 6.44 10.82 -1.48
N PHE A 256 5.80 10.23 -0.46
CA PHE A 256 5.89 8.81 -0.20
C PHE A 256 5.33 8.03 -1.39
N ASP A 257 6.06 6.98 -1.80
CA ASP A 257 5.74 6.16 -2.97
C ASP A 257 5.49 6.95 -4.27
N ASN A 258 6.04 8.18 -4.35
CA ASN A 258 5.96 9.05 -5.53
C ASN A 258 4.52 9.45 -5.91
N MET A 259 3.58 9.41 -4.97
CA MET A 259 2.15 9.62 -5.23
C MET A 259 1.86 11.00 -5.81
N ASN A 260 2.45 12.08 -5.22
CA ASN A 260 2.22 13.44 -5.69
C ASN A 260 2.65 13.64 -7.14
N TYR A 261 3.82 13.10 -7.49
CA TYR A 261 4.33 13.17 -8.84
C TYR A 261 3.43 12.40 -9.82
N PHE A 262 3.11 11.15 -9.47
CA PHE A 262 2.29 10.30 -10.31
C PHE A 262 0.90 10.90 -10.55
N PHE A 263 0.14 11.20 -9.50
CA PHE A 263 -1.21 11.72 -9.66
C PHE A 263 -1.23 13.12 -10.31
N GLY A 264 -0.30 14.01 -9.93
CA GLY A 264 -0.19 15.34 -10.51
C GLY A 264 0.08 15.31 -12.03
N ASN A 265 1.04 14.48 -12.47
CA ASN A 265 1.36 14.36 -13.90
C ASN A 265 0.34 13.52 -14.69
N ASN A 266 -0.60 12.87 -14.03
CA ASN A 266 -1.73 12.18 -14.64
C ASN A 266 -3.07 12.93 -14.49
N GLY A 267 -3.00 14.24 -14.20
CA GLY A 267 -4.11 15.18 -14.35
C GLY A 267 -4.94 15.46 -13.10
N PHE A 268 -4.53 14.96 -11.93
CA PHE A 268 -5.19 15.26 -10.67
C PHE A 268 -4.63 16.54 -10.02
N GLN A 269 -5.49 17.33 -9.40
CA GLN A 269 -5.08 18.27 -8.37
C GLN A 269 -4.71 17.46 -7.13
N VAL A 270 -3.46 17.61 -6.69
CA VAL A 270 -2.94 16.86 -5.54
C VAL A 270 -3.16 17.65 -4.26
N LEU A 271 -3.82 17.04 -3.30
CA LEU A 271 -4.16 17.60 -1.99
C LEU A 271 -3.69 16.60 -0.93
N ASP A 272 -2.47 16.78 -0.46
CA ASP A 272 -1.88 15.94 0.60
C ASP A 272 -1.79 16.69 1.94
N ARG A 273 -1.14 16.10 2.94
CA ARG A 273 -0.96 16.72 4.27
C ARG A 273 -0.37 18.14 4.19
N ASN A 274 0.50 18.42 3.21
CA ASN A 274 1.10 19.75 3.08
C ASN A 274 0.08 20.83 2.64
N SER A 275 -1.04 20.43 2.07
CA SER A 275 -2.13 21.34 1.65
C SER A 275 -3.18 21.56 2.74
N MET A 276 -3.02 20.98 3.92
CA MET A 276 -3.91 21.12 5.06
C MET A 276 -3.30 22.06 6.10
N ASP A 277 -4.08 23.03 6.56
CA ASP A 277 -3.70 23.88 7.67
C ASP A 277 -3.71 23.10 8.99
N ASP A 278 -2.85 23.47 9.93
CA ASP A 278 -2.78 22.79 11.23
C ASP A 278 -4.09 22.88 12.02
N SER A 279 -4.91 23.91 11.79
CA SER A 279 -6.25 24.05 12.37
C SER A 279 -7.26 23.03 11.87
N GLU A 280 -6.99 22.38 10.74
CA GLU A 280 -7.83 21.30 10.16
C GLU A 280 -7.48 19.92 10.72
N VAL A 281 -6.36 19.81 11.46
CA VAL A 281 -5.81 18.55 11.94
C VAL A 281 -6.09 18.38 13.42
N THR A 282 -6.93 17.41 13.75
CA THR A 282 -7.25 17.09 15.16
C THR A 282 -6.36 15.96 15.70
N HIS A 283 -5.92 15.06 14.85
CA HIS A 283 -5.02 13.98 15.20
C HIS A 283 -4.18 13.56 13.99
N SER A 284 -2.90 13.26 14.21
CA SER A 284 -2.02 12.78 13.17
C SER A 284 -0.94 11.82 13.73
N THR A 285 -0.43 10.98 12.85
CA THR A 285 0.75 10.13 13.06
C THR A 285 1.83 10.52 12.05
N ILE A 286 2.95 9.80 12.05
CA ILE A 286 3.97 9.95 11.01
C ILE A 286 3.39 9.68 9.60
N TRP A 287 2.32 8.90 9.48
CA TRP A 287 1.70 8.54 8.21
C TRP A 287 0.68 9.57 7.70
N GLY A 288 0.22 10.46 8.54
CA GLY A 288 -0.71 11.51 8.16
C GLY A 288 -1.81 11.79 9.18
N VAL A 289 -2.82 12.53 8.74
CA VAL A 289 -3.98 12.92 9.53
C VAL A 289 -4.94 11.76 9.71
N CYS A 290 -5.76 11.81 10.76
CA CYS A 290 -6.82 10.82 10.95
C CYS A 290 -7.90 10.91 9.87
N ASP A 291 -8.61 9.79 9.65
CA ASP A 291 -9.57 9.66 8.55
C ASP A 291 -10.73 10.67 8.66
N GLU A 292 -11.16 11.08 9.87
CA GLU A 292 -12.17 12.14 10.02
C GLU A 292 -11.69 13.47 9.44
N ASP A 293 -10.44 13.87 9.68
CA ASP A 293 -9.87 15.11 9.15
C ASP A 293 -9.75 15.04 7.63
N LEU A 294 -9.29 13.91 7.11
CA LEU A 294 -9.21 13.63 5.69
C LEU A 294 -10.57 13.73 5.00
N PHE A 295 -11.60 13.13 5.58
CA PHE A 295 -12.94 13.14 5.01
C PHE A 295 -13.59 14.52 5.07
N ARG A 296 -13.38 15.32 6.13
CA ARG A 296 -13.80 16.71 6.15
C ARG A 296 -13.15 17.53 5.02
N ARG A 297 -11.87 17.25 4.74
CA ARG A 297 -11.20 17.86 3.59
C ARG A 297 -11.88 17.42 2.28
N ALA A 298 -12.18 16.14 2.11
CA ALA A 298 -12.84 15.62 0.91
C ALA A 298 -14.22 16.27 0.69
N VAL A 299 -15.04 16.43 1.75
CA VAL A 299 -16.34 17.11 1.66
C VAL A 299 -16.17 18.57 1.23
N ARG A 300 -15.22 19.30 1.80
CA ARG A 300 -14.95 20.70 1.41
C ARG A 300 -14.54 20.81 -0.05
N GLU A 301 -13.68 19.92 -0.50
CA GLU A 301 -13.24 19.90 -1.91
C GLU A 301 -14.36 19.51 -2.87
N ALA A 302 -15.30 18.65 -2.45
CA ALA A 302 -16.51 18.35 -3.21
C ALA A 302 -17.44 19.57 -3.29
N ASP A 303 -17.59 20.30 -2.18
CA ASP A 303 -18.36 21.55 -2.16
C ASP A 303 -17.77 22.61 -3.12
N GLU A 304 -16.44 22.72 -3.21
CA GLU A 304 -15.78 23.65 -4.16
C GLU A 304 -15.99 23.24 -5.61
N SER A 305 -15.82 21.95 -5.94
CA SER A 305 -16.09 21.43 -7.29
C SER A 305 -17.56 21.63 -7.69
N PHE A 306 -18.49 21.35 -6.79
CA PHE A 306 -19.93 21.57 -7.03
C PHE A 306 -20.26 23.03 -7.26
N LYS A 307 -19.70 23.96 -6.49
CA LYS A 307 -19.88 25.42 -6.68
C LYS A 307 -19.36 25.91 -8.03
N SER A 308 -18.30 25.27 -8.55
CA SER A 308 -17.78 25.58 -9.89
C SER A 308 -18.69 25.09 -11.03
N GLY A 309 -19.69 24.26 -10.73
CA GLY A 309 -20.59 23.67 -11.69
C GLY A 309 -20.01 22.48 -12.44
N SER A 310 -18.86 21.95 -12.03
CA SER A 310 -18.22 20.79 -12.66
C SER A 310 -18.56 19.51 -11.91
N PRO A 311 -18.87 18.41 -12.60
CA PRO A 311 -18.85 17.10 -11.97
C PRO A 311 -17.43 16.77 -11.51
N PHE A 312 -17.27 16.00 -10.45
CA PHE A 312 -15.96 15.73 -9.89
C PHE A 312 -15.68 14.21 -9.74
N LEU A 313 -14.41 13.88 -9.85
CA LEU A 313 -13.83 12.62 -9.39
C LEU A 313 -12.86 12.92 -8.26
N GLN A 314 -13.14 12.42 -7.08
CA GLN A 314 -12.19 12.42 -5.97
C GLN A 314 -11.68 11.01 -5.72
N VAL A 315 -10.38 10.85 -5.58
CA VAL A 315 -9.76 9.64 -5.05
C VAL A 315 -9.17 9.99 -3.69
N VAL A 316 -9.74 9.42 -2.63
CA VAL A 316 -9.43 9.73 -1.24
C VAL A 316 -8.72 8.52 -0.63
N PHE A 317 -7.48 8.69 -0.17
CA PHE A 317 -6.69 7.60 0.39
C PHE A 317 -6.50 7.77 1.90
N THR A 318 -6.97 6.78 2.67
CA THR A 318 -7.00 6.82 4.14
C THR A 318 -5.67 6.39 4.77
N THR A 319 -5.48 6.69 6.07
CA THR A 319 -4.23 6.42 6.80
C THR A 319 -4.43 5.74 8.15
N SER A 320 -5.61 5.84 8.77
CA SER A 320 -5.80 5.49 10.20
C SER A 320 -5.62 4.00 10.52
N ASN A 321 -5.82 3.10 9.56
CA ASN A 321 -5.57 1.67 9.76
C ASN A 321 -4.09 1.27 9.61
N HIS A 322 -3.17 2.24 9.59
CA HIS A 322 -1.73 1.98 9.62
C HIS A 322 -1.20 1.98 11.07
N ARG A 323 -0.09 1.28 11.34
CA ARG A 323 0.62 1.41 12.62
C ARG A 323 1.02 2.88 12.84
N PRO A 324 0.96 3.40 14.05
CA PRO A 324 0.80 2.74 15.37
C PRO A 324 -0.66 2.44 15.79
N TYR A 325 -1.66 2.54 14.89
CA TYR A 325 -3.08 2.28 15.19
C TYR A 325 -3.66 3.26 16.20
N THR A 326 -3.32 4.55 16.02
CA THR A 326 -3.80 5.62 16.88
C THR A 326 -4.84 6.48 16.15
N TYR A 327 -5.80 6.97 16.90
CA TYR A 327 -6.90 7.82 16.46
C TYR A 327 -7.40 8.68 17.62
N PRO A 328 -8.24 9.68 17.39
CA PRO A 328 -8.81 10.51 18.46
C PRO A 328 -9.58 9.69 19.49
N GLU A 329 -9.28 9.89 20.77
CA GLU A 329 -9.96 9.20 21.86
C GLU A 329 -11.46 9.53 21.92
N GLY A 330 -12.25 8.56 22.39
CA GLY A 330 -13.69 8.73 22.63
C GLY A 330 -14.58 8.69 21.38
N ARG A 331 -14.03 8.35 20.21
CA ARG A 331 -14.80 8.19 18.97
C ARG A 331 -15.49 6.84 18.88
N ILE A 332 -14.84 5.83 19.42
CA ILE A 332 -15.34 4.45 19.48
C ILE A 332 -15.11 3.87 20.88
N ASP A 333 -15.67 2.70 21.13
CA ASP A 333 -15.56 1.98 22.42
C ASP A 333 -14.22 1.27 22.66
N ILE A 334 -13.32 1.25 21.67
CA ILE A 334 -11.97 0.69 21.77
C ILE A 334 -11.00 1.86 22.00
N PRO A 335 -10.15 1.85 23.03
CA PRO A 335 -9.16 2.88 23.26
C PRO A 335 -8.11 2.92 22.14
N SER A 336 -7.65 4.12 21.79
CA SER A 336 -6.57 4.33 20.83
C SER A 336 -5.29 3.58 21.24
N HIS A 337 -4.45 3.23 20.28
CA HIS A 337 -3.16 2.55 20.51
C HIS A 337 -3.25 1.14 21.11
N THR A 338 -4.43 0.50 21.05
CA THR A 338 -4.61 -0.87 21.58
C THR A 338 -4.50 -1.95 20.49
N GLY A 339 -4.33 -1.56 19.25
CA GLY A 339 -4.11 -2.48 18.14
C GLY A 339 -5.01 -2.24 16.91
N ARG A 340 -4.79 -3.07 15.91
CA ARG A 340 -5.42 -2.91 14.58
C ARG A 340 -6.94 -2.92 14.62
N MET A 341 -7.55 -3.75 15.47
CA MET A 341 -9.02 -3.85 15.52
C MET A 341 -9.69 -2.51 15.90
N GLY A 342 -9.06 -1.73 16.78
CA GLY A 342 -9.49 -0.38 17.09
C GLY A 342 -9.37 0.55 15.88
N ALA A 343 -8.24 0.51 15.17
CA ALA A 343 -8.01 1.33 13.98
C ALA A 343 -9.00 0.99 12.85
N VAL A 344 -9.29 -0.30 12.63
CA VAL A 344 -10.32 -0.75 11.67
C VAL A 344 -11.71 -0.22 12.07
N LYS A 345 -12.10 -0.34 13.34
CA LYS A 345 -13.39 0.16 13.81
C LYS A 345 -13.47 1.69 13.72
N TYR A 346 -12.38 2.39 13.98
CA TYR A 346 -12.29 3.82 13.80
C TYR A 346 -12.40 4.23 12.31
N ALA A 347 -11.72 3.55 11.41
CA ALA A 347 -11.83 3.80 9.98
C ALA A 347 -13.26 3.61 9.46
N ASP A 348 -13.97 2.56 9.91
CA ASP A 348 -15.39 2.35 9.62
C ASP A 348 -16.27 3.46 10.19
N TYR A 349 -16.02 3.89 11.44
CA TYR A 349 -16.71 5.03 12.04
C TYR A 349 -16.51 6.32 11.22
N ALA A 350 -15.28 6.60 10.79
CA ALA A 350 -14.95 7.77 10.00
C ALA A 350 -15.66 7.75 8.62
N VAL A 351 -15.75 6.59 7.97
CA VAL A 351 -16.56 6.39 6.75
C VAL A 351 -18.03 6.69 7.03
N GLY A 352 -18.58 6.21 8.15
CA GLY A 352 -19.95 6.48 8.54
C GLY A 352 -20.22 7.97 8.73
N ALA A 353 -19.31 8.68 9.43
CA ALA A 353 -19.42 10.12 9.65
C ALA A 353 -19.30 10.91 8.33
N PHE A 354 -18.40 10.48 7.43
CA PHE A 354 -18.23 11.07 6.10
C PHE A 354 -19.52 10.99 5.27
N VAL A 355 -20.10 9.80 5.16
CA VAL A 355 -21.33 9.61 4.38
C VAL A 355 -22.49 10.41 4.98
N GLU A 356 -22.59 10.48 6.32
CA GLU A 356 -23.65 11.25 6.98
C GLU A 356 -23.46 12.77 6.78
N GLU A 357 -22.25 13.27 6.83
CA GLU A 357 -21.96 14.68 6.50
C GLU A 357 -22.29 14.97 5.02
N ALA A 358 -21.86 14.09 4.11
CA ALA A 358 -22.14 14.21 2.69
C ALA A 358 -23.63 14.18 2.39
N ARG A 359 -24.45 13.45 3.15
CA ARG A 359 -25.90 13.37 3.00
C ARG A 359 -26.61 14.73 3.08
N SER A 360 -26.01 15.67 3.81
CA SER A 360 -26.54 17.04 3.91
C SER A 360 -26.22 17.94 2.70
N LYS A 361 -25.42 17.46 1.76
CA LYS A 361 -24.87 18.24 0.66
C LYS A 361 -25.72 18.15 -0.62
N PRO A 362 -25.82 19.23 -1.42
CA PRO A 362 -26.64 19.23 -2.63
C PRO A 362 -26.13 18.30 -3.74
N TRP A 363 -24.87 17.88 -3.68
CA TRP A 363 -24.28 16.95 -4.65
C TRP A 363 -24.44 15.48 -4.27
N PHE A 364 -24.92 15.17 -3.07
CA PHE A 364 -24.97 13.82 -2.52
C PHE A 364 -25.77 12.83 -3.40
N GLU A 365 -27.02 13.19 -3.72
CA GLU A 365 -27.95 12.33 -4.50
C GLU A 365 -27.44 12.04 -5.93
N ASN A 366 -26.51 12.84 -6.46
CA ASN A 366 -25.89 12.64 -7.76
C ASN A 366 -24.44 12.20 -7.62
N THR A 367 -24.12 11.37 -6.62
CA THR A 367 -22.76 10.91 -6.37
C THR A 367 -22.70 9.40 -6.23
N LEU A 368 -21.75 8.78 -6.95
CA LEU A 368 -21.36 7.40 -6.75
C LEU A 368 -20.20 7.34 -5.76
N PHE A 369 -20.38 6.71 -4.65
CA PHE A 369 -19.33 6.40 -3.67
C PHE A 369 -18.81 4.99 -3.91
N VAL A 370 -17.50 4.84 -4.02
CA VAL A 370 -16.81 3.55 -4.15
C VAL A 370 -15.88 3.39 -2.99
N PHE A 371 -16.09 2.36 -2.16
CA PHE A 371 -15.19 2.00 -1.07
C PHE A 371 -14.44 0.74 -1.47
N VAL A 372 -13.12 0.80 -1.50
CA VAL A 372 -12.24 -0.32 -1.89
C VAL A 372 -10.99 -0.28 -1.04
N ALA A 373 -10.48 -1.44 -0.63
CA ALA A 373 -9.19 -1.48 0.04
C ALA A 373 -8.04 -1.46 -0.98
N ASP A 374 -6.91 -0.91 -0.59
CA ASP A 374 -5.67 -0.97 -1.38
C ASP A 374 -5.04 -2.38 -1.33
N HIS A 375 -5.03 -3.00 -0.16
CA HIS A 375 -4.59 -4.39 0.06
C HIS A 375 -5.18 -4.95 1.37
N GLY A 376 -4.95 -6.24 1.63
CA GLY A 376 -5.31 -6.88 2.90
C GLY A 376 -4.32 -6.54 4.03
N ALA A 377 -4.73 -6.82 5.27
CA ALA A 377 -3.94 -6.47 6.46
C ALA A 377 -2.67 -7.28 6.64
N GLY A 378 -2.62 -8.49 6.11
CA GLY A 378 -1.49 -9.40 6.22
C GLY A 378 -0.73 -9.52 4.90
N SER A 379 0.59 -9.27 4.91
CA SER A 379 1.45 -9.47 3.74
C SER A 379 2.21 -10.78 3.78
N ALA A 380 2.21 -11.49 4.91
CA ALA A 380 2.97 -12.71 5.12
C ALA A 380 2.06 -13.93 5.28
N GLY A 381 2.53 -15.08 4.80
CA GLY A 381 1.84 -16.36 4.90
C GLY A 381 2.81 -17.53 4.73
N LYS A 382 2.32 -18.75 4.91
CA LYS A 382 3.12 -19.98 4.68
C LYS A 382 3.44 -20.21 3.21
N GLN A 383 2.62 -19.65 2.32
CA GLN A 383 2.75 -19.78 0.86
C GLN A 383 3.29 -18.48 0.27
N THR A 384 3.92 -18.56 -0.90
CA THR A 384 4.43 -17.40 -1.64
C THR A 384 3.31 -16.45 -2.03
N LEU A 385 2.18 -16.99 -2.47
CA LEU A 385 0.94 -16.27 -2.74
C LEU A 385 -0.16 -16.90 -1.86
N ASN A 386 -0.70 -16.11 -0.93
CA ASN A 386 -1.83 -16.53 -0.12
C ASN A 386 -3.08 -15.74 -0.57
N PRO A 387 -4.04 -16.38 -1.26
CA PRO A 387 -5.26 -15.69 -1.72
C PRO A 387 -6.06 -15.05 -0.59
N GLU A 388 -6.08 -15.65 0.59
CA GLU A 388 -6.84 -15.11 1.73
C GLU A 388 -6.32 -13.73 2.19
N THR A 389 -4.99 -13.53 2.21
CA THR A 389 -4.38 -12.24 2.58
C THR A 389 -4.51 -11.18 1.49
N HIS A 390 -4.89 -11.57 0.27
CA HIS A 390 -5.17 -10.66 -0.85
C HIS A 390 -6.67 -10.36 -0.98
N ARG A 391 -7.52 -11.08 -0.25
CA ARG A 391 -8.96 -10.84 -0.30
C ARG A 391 -9.30 -9.51 0.36
N ILE A 392 -9.92 -8.64 -0.44
CA ILE A 392 -10.43 -7.32 -0.04
C ILE A 392 -11.92 -7.25 -0.38
N PHE A 393 -12.49 -6.09 -0.33
CA PHE A 393 -13.87 -5.85 -0.75
C PHE A 393 -13.96 -4.65 -1.67
N SER A 394 -15.09 -4.53 -2.34
CA SER A 394 -15.50 -3.30 -3.00
C SER A 394 -16.99 -3.06 -2.76
N ILE A 395 -17.37 -1.83 -2.42
CA ILE A 395 -18.74 -1.40 -2.21
C ILE A 395 -19.00 -0.20 -3.12
N PHE A 396 -20.07 -0.30 -3.93
CA PHE A 396 -20.57 0.79 -4.77
C PHE A 396 -21.88 1.27 -4.18
N TYR A 397 -21.91 2.48 -3.67
CA TYR A 397 -23.07 3.08 -3.04
C TYR A 397 -23.50 4.32 -3.82
N ALA A 398 -24.73 4.34 -4.29
CA ALA A 398 -25.36 5.49 -4.90
C ALA A 398 -26.67 5.76 -4.14
N PRO A 399 -26.82 6.93 -3.51
CA PRO A 399 -28.00 7.31 -2.74
C PRO A 399 -29.28 7.32 -3.55
#